data_52a548c160d4c30685b155fa90772e9c
#
_entry.id   52a548c160d4c30685b155fa90772e9c
#
_cell.length_a   1.000
_cell.length_b   1.000
_cell.length_c   1.000
_cell.angle_alpha   90.00
_cell.angle_beta   90.00
_cell.angle_gamma   90.00
#
_symmetry.space_group_name_H-M   'P 1'
#
loop_
_entity.id
_entity.type
_entity.pdbx_description
1 polymer ?
#
loop_
_entity_poly.entity_id
_entity_poly.type
_entity_poly.pdbx_seq_one_letter_code
_entity_poly.pdbx_strand_id
1 'polypeptide(L)'
;ELKKRSITRKSFDGLFGIEIKNNISSLISLFLYEYINTTHQSGSNPQSETSYGWDSYYNHYIYLSGWSYRGDILSNPLFTEGRLTNEGDYISNNRIKAYHIGLSGLLSKKIKHKLLFTYSKNYGTFWDEIVFLNSQKQYKYYSGLEQFSGLIELDIENVFNKSNVTISFAFDEGEVLKNNKSFQLSFYYNFSNLSYSQ
;
A
#
# COMPACT_ATOMS: atom_id res chain seq x y z
N GLU A 1 -16.56 -31.02 -22.94
CA GLU A 1 -17.58 -30.33 -22.11
C GLU A 1 -16.91 -29.23 -21.29
N LEU A 2 -17.09 -28.01 -21.72
CA LEU A 2 -16.65 -26.81 -20.96
C LEU A 2 -17.58 -26.67 -19.76
N LYS A 3 -17.09 -27.06 -18.57
CA LYS A 3 -17.78 -26.77 -17.31
C LYS A 3 -17.98 -25.26 -17.17
N LYS A 4 -19.21 -24.80 -17.27
CA LYS A 4 -19.62 -23.43 -16.92
C LYS A 4 -19.09 -23.12 -15.52
N ARG A 5 -18.02 -22.37 -15.40
CA ARG A 5 -17.57 -21.80 -14.12
C ARG A 5 -18.65 -20.84 -13.65
N SER A 6 -19.26 -21.16 -12.53
CA SER A 6 -20.21 -20.28 -11.87
C SER A 6 -19.50 -18.97 -11.46
N ILE A 7 -19.91 -17.89 -12.07
CA ILE A 7 -19.37 -16.53 -11.83
C ILE A 7 -19.84 -15.96 -10.46
N THR A 8 -20.64 -16.68 -9.70
CA THR A 8 -21.50 -16.12 -8.64
C THR A 8 -20.94 -16.12 -7.21
N ARG A 9 -19.64 -16.36 -6.99
CA ARG A 9 -19.01 -16.25 -5.66
C ARG A 9 -17.56 -15.77 -5.70
N LYS A 10 -17.27 -14.73 -6.44
CA LYS A 10 -15.91 -14.19 -6.50
C LYS A 10 -15.84 -12.88 -5.73
N SER A 11 -15.18 -12.87 -4.59
CA SER A 11 -14.56 -11.65 -4.13
C SER A 11 -13.51 -11.30 -5.18
N PHE A 12 -13.67 -10.16 -5.84
CA PHE A 12 -12.71 -9.73 -6.84
C PHE A 12 -11.49 -9.17 -6.12
N ASP A 13 -10.31 -9.76 -6.41
CA ASP A 13 -9.07 -9.09 -6.08
C ASP A 13 -8.87 -7.94 -7.07
N GLY A 14 -8.30 -6.87 -6.59
CA GLY A 14 -8.02 -5.70 -7.41
C GLY A 14 -7.89 -4.42 -6.63
N LEU A 15 -7.54 -3.36 -7.35
CA LEU A 15 -7.56 -1.98 -6.91
C LEU A 15 -8.77 -1.28 -7.55
N PHE A 16 -9.61 -0.70 -6.73
CA PHE A 16 -10.77 0.09 -7.15
C PHE A 16 -10.63 1.48 -6.55
N GLY A 17 -10.80 2.52 -7.36
CA GLY A 17 -10.64 3.88 -6.89
C GLY A 17 -11.54 4.88 -7.57
N ILE A 18 -11.74 6.00 -6.90
CA ILE A 18 -12.43 7.18 -7.39
C ILE A 18 -11.54 8.38 -7.12
N GLU A 19 -11.25 9.13 -8.17
CA GLU A 19 -10.57 10.41 -8.10
C GLU A 19 -11.51 11.52 -8.55
N ILE A 20 -11.64 12.57 -7.72
CA ILE A 20 -12.42 13.75 -8.02
C ILE A 20 -11.48 14.96 -8.02
N LYS A 21 -11.38 15.63 -9.17
CA LYS A 21 -10.59 16.86 -9.33
C LYS A 21 -11.50 18.07 -9.47
N ASN A 22 -11.16 19.13 -8.74
CA ASN A 22 -11.77 20.42 -8.88
C ASN A 22 -10.72 21.43 -9.37
N ASN A 23 -10.93 22.00 -10.55
CA ASN A 23 -10.01 22.96 -11.14
C ASN A 23 -10.11 24.36 -10.52
N ILE A 24 -11.03 24.58 -9.59
CA ILE A 24 -11.14 25.82 -8.83
C ILE A 24 -10.12 25.76 -7.68
N SER A 25 -9.37 26.83 -7.52
CA SER A 25 -8.48 27.05 -6.36
C SER A 25 -9.28 26.96 -5.06
N SER A 26 -9.28 25.83 -4.41
CA SER A 26 -10.11 25.55 -3.23
C SER A 26 -9.35 24.76 -2.17
N LEU A 27 -9.89 24.76 -0.97
CA LEU A 27 -9.34 23.96 0.15
C LEU A 27 -9.20 22.48 -0.23
N ILE A 28 -10.13 21.95 -1.03
CA ILE A 28 -10.04 20.59 -1.58
C ILE A 28 -10.11 20.71 -3.10
N SER A 29 -8.98 20.55 -3.77
CA SER A 29 -8.87 20.51 -5.23
C SER A 29 -8.77 19.08 -5.77
N LEU A 30 -8.36 18.14 -4.91
CA LEU A 30 -8.31 16.71 -5.25
C LEU A 30 -8.79 15.88 -4.06
N PHE A 31 -9.68 14.96 -4.34
CA PHE A 31 -10.08 13.87 -3.45
C PHE A 31 -9.79 12.54 -4.14
N LEU A 32 -9.12 11.63 -3.45
CA LEU A 32 -8.85 10.26 -3.88
C LEU A 32 -9.39 9.29 -2.83
N TYR A 33 -10.09 8.27 -3.29
CA TYR A 33 -10.43 7.11 -2.48
C TYR A 33 -10.07 5.85 -3.25
N GLU A 34 -9.34 4.93 -2.60
CA GLU A 34 -8.97 3.65 -3.18
C GLU A 34 -9.26 2.51 -2.21
N TYR A 35 -9.69 1.39 -2.76
CA TYR A 35 -9.87 0.13 -2.07
C TYR A 35 -9.05 -0.95 -2.77
N ILE A 36 -8.18 -1.61 -2.01
CA ILE A 36 -7.41 -2.78 -2.46
C ILE A 36 -7.93 -4.02 -1.76
N ASN A 37 -8.10 -5.10 -2.53
CA ASN A 37 -8.33 -6.43 -2.01
C ASN A 37 -7.44 -7.43 -2.76
N THR A 38 -6.65 -8.22 -2.02
CA THR A 38 -5.81 -9.30 -2.55
C THR A 38 -6.02 -10.60 -1.79
N THR A 39 -7.15 -10.73 -1.09
CA THR A 39 -7.36 -11.86 -0.17
C THR A 39 -7.79 -13.15 -0.86
N HIS A 40 -8.27 -13.08 -2.10
CA HIS A 40 -8.78 -14.24 -2.81
C HIS A 40 -7.70 -15.04 -3.56
N GLN A 41 -6.73 -14.35 -4.18
CA GLN A 41 -5.56 -14.91 -4.88
C GLN A 41 -5.89 -16.11 -5.78
N SER A 42 -6.89 -15.95 -6.65
CA SER A 42 -7.42 -16.99 -7.55
C SER A 42 -7.92 -18.26 -6.85
N GLY A 43 -8.00 -18.28 -5.53
CA GLY A 43 -8.36 -19.43 -4.72
C GLY A 43 -9.85 -19.51 -4.40
N SER A 44 -10.35 -20.71 -4.40
CA SER A 44 -11.58 -21.08 -3.70
C SER A 44 -11.19 -22.04 -2.59
N ASN A 45 -11.58 -21.75 -1.37
CA ASN A 45 -11.52 -22.59 -0.19
C ASN A 45 -10.38 -23.64 -0.11
N PRO A 46 -9.43 -23.50 0.82
CA PRO A 46 -8.35 -24.48 1.04
C PRO A 46 -8.83 -25.90 1.38
N GLN A 47 -10.09 -26.10 1.68
CA GLN A 47 -10.70 -27.41 2.00
C GLN A 47 -11.27 -28.15 0.80
N SER A 48 -11.23 -27.60 -0.42
CA SER A 48 -11.67 -28.32 -1.59
C SER A 48 -10.51 -29.11 -2.20
N GLU A 49 -10.70 -30.40 -2.44
CA GLU A 49 -9.72 -31.33 -3.06
C GLU A 49 -9.25 -30.90 -4.48
N THR A 50 -9.76 -29.83 -5.02
CA THR A 50 -9.36 -29.26 -6.32
C THR A 50 -8.46 -28.06 -6.11
N SER A 51 -7.18 -28.31 -6.15
CA SER A 51 -6.07 -27.36 -6.00
C SER A 51 -5.93 -26.36 -7.15
N TYR A 52 -6.98 -25.67 -7.54
CA TYR A 52 -6.88 -24.59 -8.51
C TYR A 52 -7.02 -23.24 -7.80
N GLY A 53 -5.97 -22.42 -7.89
CA GLY A 53 -6.06 -21.02 -7.64
C GLY A 53 -5.46 -20.53 -6.33
N TRP A 54 -4.49 -21.19 -5.76
CA TRP A 54 -3.74 -20.67 -4.61
C TRP A 54 -2.49 -19.91 -5.08
N ASP A 55 -2.73 -18.86 -5.85
CA ASP A 55 -1.64 -18.01 -6.27
C ASP A 55 -1.16 -17.19 -5.05
N SER A 56 0.08 -17.41 -4.62
CA SER A 56 0.72 -16.54 -3.64
C SER A 56 1.27 -15.34 -4.39
N TYR A 57 0.52 -14.23 -4.43
CA TYR A 57 0.91 -13.05 -5.21
C TYR A 57 2.33 -12.60 -4.89
N TYR A 58 3.14 -12.42 -5.95
CA TYR A 58 4.55 -12.01 -5.92
C TYR A 58 5.52 -13.02 -5.31
N ASN A 59 5.07 -14.17 -4.77
CA ASN A 59 5.91 -15.30 -4.42
C ASN A 59 6.02 -16.28 -5.59
N HIS A 60 7.09 -17.06 -5.62
CA HIS A 60 7.29 -18.07 -6.66
C HIS A 60 8.04 -19.28 -6.08
N TYR A 61 7.56 -20.50 -6.35
CA TYR A 61 8.10 -21.73 -5.76
C TYR A 61 9.53 -22.09 -6.22
N ILE A 62 9.97 -21.59 -7.38
CA ILE A 62 11.34 -21.78 -7.88
C ILE A 62 12.21 -20.58 -7.51
N TYR A 63 11.70 -19.36 -7.71
CA TYR A 63 12.41 -18.13 -7.41
C TYR A 63 12.03 -17.65 -6.02
N LEU A 64 12.69 -18.21 -4.99
CA LEU A 64 12.34 -18.00 -3.58
C LEU A 64 12.32 -16.55 -3.13
N SER A 65 13.07 -15.67 -3.82
CA SER A 65 13.00 -14.22 -3.57
C SER A 65 11.70 -13.57 -4.05
N GLY A 66 10.91 -14.28 -4.86
CA GLY A 66 9.69 -13.71 -5.45
C GLY A 66 9.97 -12.44 -6.26
N TRP A 67 9.02 -11.51 -6.25
CA TRP A 67 9.18 -10.19 -6.89
C TRP A 67 9.84 -9.19 -5.94
N SER A 68 11.11 -9.44 -5.66
CA SER A 68 11.95 -8.55 -4.84
C SER A 68 13.27 -8.21 -5.52
N TYR A 69 13.87 -7.11 -5.12
CA TYR A 69 15.19 -6.69 -5.56
C TYR A 69 15.97 -6.14 -4.37
N ARG A 70 17.13 -6.76 -4.07
CA ARG A 70 18.01 -6.39 -2.94
C ARG A 70 17.30 -6.35 -1.56
N GLY A 71 16.25 -7.14 -1.39
CA GLY A 71 15.49 -7.19 -0.16
C GLY A 71 14.20 -6.37 -0.18
N ASP A 72 14.00 -5.51 -1.18
CA ASP A 72 12.80 -4.68 -1.30
C ASP A 72 11.77 -5.33 -2.22
N ILE A 73 10.50 -5.27 -1.84
CA ILE A 73 9.38 -5.76 -2.67
C ILE A 73 9.10 -4.76 -3.78
N LEU A 74 9.13 -5.24 -5.04
CA LEU A 74 9.03 -4.38 -6.23
C LEU A 74 7.62 -3.94 -6.62
N SER A 75 6.61 -4.13 -5.79
CA SER A 75 5.24 -3.95 -6.25
C SER A 75 4.38 -3.10 -5.32
N ASN A 76 3.72 -3.73 -4.38
CA ASN A 76 2.74 -3.07 -3.51
C ASN A 76 3.40 -2.74 -2.16
N PRO A 77 3.47 -1.46 -1.76
CA PRO A 77 4.11 -1.04 -0.50
C PRO A 77 3.37 -1.55 0.75
N LEU A 78 2.15 -2.08 0.61
CA LEU A 78 1.39 -2.66 1.72
C LEU A 78 1.74 -4.14 1.95
N PHE A 79 2.46 -4.77 1.03
CA PHE A 79 2.97 -6.12 1.25
C PHE A 79 4.22 -6.07 2.12
N THR A 80 4.38 -7.06 2.96
CA THR A 80 5.54 -7.13 3.85
C THR A 80 6.44 -8.30 3.52
N GLU A 81 7.74 -8.06 3.59
CA GLU A 81 8.75 -9.07 3.44
C GLU A 81 8.77 -10.04 4.65
N GLY A 82 9.14 -11.26 4.39
CA GLY A 82 9.45 -12.29 5.37
C GLY A 82 10.94 -12.58 5.41
N ARG A 83 11.35 -13.50 6.28
CA ARG A 83 12.69 -14.05 6.21
C ARG A 83 12.71 -15.17 5.16
N LEU A 84 13.73 -15.17 4.31
CA LEU A 84 14.06 -16.34 3.48
C LEU A 84 14.42 -17.49 4.43
N THR A 85 13.46 -18.34 4.70
CA THR A 85 13.68 -19.63 5.37
C THR A 85 13.51 -20.72 4.32
N ASN A 86 14.13 -21.87 4.53
CA ASN A 86 14.00 -23.02 3.63
C ASN A 86 12.54 -23.53 3.48
N GLU A 87 11.60 -22.95 4.20
CA GLU A 87 10.22 -23.41 4.34
C GLU A 87 9.17 -22.31 4.13
N GLY A 88 9.54 -21.11 3.69
CA GLY A 88 8.59 -19.99 3.63
C GLY A 88 8.74 -19.07 2.42
N ASP A 89 7.65 -18.44 2.08
CA ASP A 89 7.58 -17.40 1.07
C ASP A 89 8.38 -16.15 1.51
N TYR A 90 9.11 -15.52 0.58
CA TYR A 90 9.83 -14.28 0.86
C TYR A 90 8.87 -13.14 1.25
N ILE A 91 7.73 -13.06 0.55
CA ILE A 91 6.67 -12.11 0.91
C ILE A 91 5.74 -12.79 1.91
N SER A 92 5.81 -12.37 3.15
CA SER A 92 5.09 -12.99 4.26
C SER A 92 3.67 -12.48 4.46
N ASN A 93 3.29 -11.40 3.77
CA ASN A 93 1.96 -10.83 3.83
C ASN A 93 1.61 -10.21 2.48
N ASN A 94 0.82 -10.92 1.71
CA ASN A 94 0.32 -10.51 0.40
C ASN A 94 -1.21 -10.60 0.28
N ARG A 95 -1.90 -11.03 1.35
CA ARG A 95 -3.36 -11.06 1.45
C ARG A 95 -3.83 -9.90 2.31
N ILE A 96 -4.25 -8.83 1.67
CA ILE A 96 -4.63 -7.60 2.35
C ILE A 96 -6.00 -7.09 1.89
N LYS A 97 -6.64 -6.33 2.77
CA LYS A 97 -7.71 -5.38 2.43
C LYS A 97 -7.26 -4.02 2.91
N ALA A 98 -7.23 -3.04 2.02
CA ALA A 98 -6.80 -1.70 2.41
C ALA A 98 -7.73 -0.63 1.82
N TYR A 99 -7.83 0.45 2.57
CA TYR A 99 -8.55 1.66 2.21
C TYR A 99 -7.57 2.82 2.24
N HIS A 100 -7.52 3.58 1.16
CA HIS A 100 -6.67 4.75 1.05
C HIS A 100 -7.50 5.98 0.75
N ILE A 101 -7.24 7.06 1.47
CA ILE A 101 -7.87 8.36 1.27
C ILE A 101 -6.77 9.39 1.05
N GLY A 102 -6.88 10.15 -0.03
CA GLY A 102 -6.03 11.27 -0.36
C GLY A 102 -6.82 12.55 -0.50
N LEU A 103 -6.29 13.62 0.09
CA LEU A 103 -6.83 14.98 -0.05
C LEU A 103 -5.69 15.91 -0.38
N SER A 104 -5.90 16.83 -1.32
CA SER A 104 -4.99 17.94 -1.52
C SER A 104 -5.72 19.21 -1.96
N GLY A 105 -5.10 20.36 -1.69
CA GLY A 105 -5.68 21.64 -2.05
C GLY A 105 -4.83 22.81 -1.61
N LEU A 106 -5.44 23.98 -1.54
CA LEU A 106 -4.81 25.23 -1.14
C LEU A 106 -5.38 25.71 0.20
N LEU A 107 -4.53 25.80 1.21
CA LEU A 107 -4.86 26.49 2.46
C LEU A 107 -4.83 28.01 2.25
N SER A 108 -3.93 28.48 1.39
CA SER A 108 -3.83 29.88 0.96
C SER A 108 -3.20 29.98 -0.42
N LYS A 109 -3.09 31.18 -0.98
CA LYS A 109 -2.46 31.40 -2.31
C LYS A 109 -1.03 30.87 -2.42
N LYS A 110 -0.33 30.65 -1.30
CA LYS A 110 1.06 30.21 -1.24
C LYS A 110 1.26 28.90 -0.50
N ILE A 111 0.22 28.34 0.09
CA ILE A 111 0.32 27.15 0.93
C ILE A 111 -0.57 26.06 0.36
N LYS A 112 0.06 25.01 -0.14
CA LYS A 112 -0.61 23.77 -0.56
C LYS A 112 -0.56 22.77 0.58
N HIS A 113 -1.54 21.88 0.65
CA HIS A 113 -1.52 20.77 1.57
C HIS A 113 -1.81 19.46 0.84
N LYS A 114 -1.29 18.39 1.39
CA LYS A 114 -1.58 17.00 0.99
C LYS A 114 -1.73 16.15 2.25
N LEU A 115 -2.82 15.41 2.30
CA LEU A 115 -3.15 14.48 3.36
C LEU A 115 -3.35 13.10 2.73
N LEU A 116 -2.65 12.10 3.22
CA LEU A 116 -2.80 10.70 2.80
C LEU A 116 -3.01 9.85 4.05
N PHE A 117 -4.02 8.98 4.01
CA PHE A 117 -4.30 8.03 5.09
C PHE A 117 -4.59 6.67 4.51
N THR A 118 -4.00 5.66 5.08
CA THR A 118 -4.19 4.26 4.69
C THR A 118 -4.51 3.44 5.92
N TYR A 119 -5.62 2.72 5.86
CA TYR A 119 -5.92 1.67 6.81
C TYR A 119 -5.86 0.33 6.09
N SER A 120 -5.16 -0.65 6.65
CA SER A 120 -5.09 -1.99 6.09
C SER A 120 -5.34 -3.07 7.13
N LYS A 121 -5.96 -4.15 6.67
CA LYS A 121 -6.11 -5.41 7.39
C LYS A 121 -5.35 -6.50 6.64
N ASN A 122 -4.47 -7.20 7.33
CA ASN A 122 -3.39 -8.00 6.79
C ASN A 122 -3.55 -9.45 7.24
N TYR A 123 -3.64 -10.39 6.30
CA TYR A 123 -3.99 -11.79 6.55
C TYR A 123 -2.85 -12.77 6.24
N GLY A 124 -1.62 -12.28 6.07
CA GLY A 124 -0.45 -13.10 5.75
C GLY A 124 -0.53 -13.72 4.36
N THR A 125 -0.14 -14.96 4.23
CA THR A 125 -0.23 -15.76 3.01
C THR A 125 -1.23 -16.89 3.15
N PHE A 126 -1.57 -17.57 2.07
CA PHE A 126 -2.41 -18.79 2.14
C PHE A 126 -1.71 -19.93 2.87
N TRP A 127 -0.40 -20.06 2.74
CA TRP A 127 0.34 -21.12 3.40
C TRP A 127 0.24 -21.03 4.91
N ASP A 128 0.25 -19.85 5.43
CA ASP A 128 0.10 -19.59 6.85
C ASP A 128 -1.27 -20.02 7.37
N GLU A 129 -2.32 -19.78 6.60
CA GLU A 129 -3.68 -20.23 6.93
C GLU A 129 -3.79 -21.75 6.94
N ILE A 130 -3.18 -22.43 5.96
CA ILE A 130 -3.17 -23.89 5.87
C ILE A 130 -2.42 -24.53 7.05
N VAL A 131 -1.26 -24.00 7.38
CA VAL A 131 -0.48 -24.48 8.54
C VAL A 131 -1.27 -24.32 9.83
N PHE A 132 -1.97 -23.19 9.99
CA PHE A 132 -2.84 -22.97 11.14
C PHE A 132 -3.97 -24.01 11.22
N LEU A 133 -4.70 -24.23 10.13
CA LEU A 133 -5.82 -25.17 10.10
C LEU A 133 -5.39 -26.62 10.40
N ASN A 134 -4.21 -27.02 9.93
CA ASN A 134 -3.71 -28.38 10.12
C ASN A 134 -3.04 -28.61 11.46
N SER A 135 -2.44 -27.60 12.08
CA SER A 135 -1.65 -27.75 13.30
C SER A 135 -2.33 -27.26 14.57
N GLN A 136 -3.47 -26.59 14.47
CA GLN A 136 -4.15 -25.90 15.58
C GLN A 136 -3.24 -24.89 16.33
N LYS A 137 -2.14 -24.48 15.72
CA LYS A 137 -1.24 -23.48 16.30
C LYS A 137 -1.84 -22.09 16.11
N GLN A 138 -1.68 -21.26 17.11
CA GLN A 138 -2.08 -19.85 16.99
C GLN A 138 -1.23 -19.18 15.92
N TYR A 139 -1.86 -18.69 14.87
CA TYR A 139 -1.20 -18.05 13.75
C TYR A 139 -1.31 -16.53 13.85
N LYS A 140 -0.19 -15.83 13.63
CA LYS A 140 -0.08 -14.38 13.81
C LYS A 140 -1.16 -13.58 13.07
N TYR A 141 -1.51 -13.97 11.85
CA TYR A 141 -2.45 -13.25 11.00
C TYR A 141 -3.88 -13.79 11.03
N TYR A 142 -4.19 -14.72 11.92
CA TYR A 142 -5.51 -15.42 11.90
C TYR A 142 -6.71 -14.48 11.96
N SER A 143 -6.69 -13.48 12.82
CA SER A 143 -7.75 -12.47 12.93
C SER A 143 -7.62 -11.29 11.95
N GLY A 144 -6.49 -11.26 11.20
CA GLY A 144 -6.04 -10.11 10.42
C GLY A 144 -5.40 -9.05 11.32
N LEU A 145 -4.16 -8.68 11.02
CA LEU A 145 -3.44 -7.60 11.70
C LEU A 145 -3.84 -6.26 11.11
N GLU A 146 -4.06 -5.29 11.97
CA GLU A 146 -4.47 -3.95 11.56
C GLU A 146 -3.29 -2.99 11.52
N GLN A 147 -3.27 -2.11 10.52
CA GLN A 147 -2.24 -1.08 10.35
C GLN A 147 -2.88 0.21 9.86
N PHE A 148 -2.48 1.31 10.46
CA PHE A 148 -2.86 2.65 10.05
C PHE A 148 -1.61 3.48 9.76
N SER A 149 -1.57 4.11 8.59
CA SER A 149 -0.46 4.95 8.14
C SER A 149 -0.97 6.28 7.65
N GLY A 150 -0.24 7.35 7.89
CA GLY A 150 -0.62 8.67 7.45
C GLY A 150 0.55 9.57 7.08
N LEU A 151 0.27 10.49 6.15
CA LEU A 151 1.17 11.57 5.73
C LEU A 151 0.40 12.88 5.71
N ILE A 152 0.96 13.89 6.35
CA ILE A 152 0.52 15.28 6.30
C ILE A 152 1.68 16.09 5.72
N GLU A 153 1.43 16.82 4.64
CA GLU A 153 2.43 17.61 3.95
C GLU A 153 1.92 19.02 3.69
N LEU A 154 2.76 20.00 3.94
CA LEU A 154 2.55 21.41 3.64
C LEU A 154 3.66 21.88 2.72
N ASP A 155 3.29 22.41 1.58
CA ASP A 155 4.22 23.03 0.63
C ASP A 155 3.99 24.54 0.59
N ILE A 156 5.00 25.31 1.00
CA ILE A 156 4.95 26.75 1.16
C ILE A 156 5.80 27.39 0.05
N GLU A 157 5.14 28.07 -0.87
CA GLU A 157 5.78 28.71 -2.02
C GLU A 157 6.34 30.09 -1.68
N ASN A 158 7.46 30.42 -2.29
CA ASN A 158 8.12 31.76 -2.21
C ASN A 158 8.38 32.23 -0.78
N VAL A 159 8.91 31.36 0.07
CA VAL A 159 9.29 31.69 1.45
C VAL A 159 10.45 32.69 1.47
N PHE A 160 11.49 32.40 0.66
CA PHE A 160 12.63 33.31 0.43
C PHE A 160 12.86 33.40 -1.07
N ASN A 161 12.57 34.52 -1.68
CA ASN A 161 12.70 34.84 -3.11
C ASN A 161 13.13 33.65 -4.00
N LYS A 162 12.19 33.00 -4.71
CA LYS A 162 12.36 31.81 -5.55
C LYS A 162 12.59 30.47 -4.81
N SER A 163 12.31 30.40 -3.52
CA SER A 163 12.47 29.17 -2.76
C SER A 163 11.12 28.66 -2.24
N ASN A 164 10.96 27.36 -2.22
CA ASN A 164 9.83 26.67 -1.60
C ASN A 164 10.33 25.84 -0.41
N VAL A 165 9.47 25.70 0.58
CA VAL A 165 9.71 24.88 1.77
C VAL A 165 8.60 23.86 1.88
N THR A 166 8.96 22.58 1.96
CA THR A 166 8.02 21.49 2.22
C THR A 166 8.25 20.95 3.62
N ILE A 167 7.19 20.88 4.40
CA ILE A 167 7.16 20.30 5.74
C ILE A 167 6.27 19.06 5.68
N SER A 168 6.79 17.90 6.07
CA SER A 168 6.05 16.65 6.06
C SER A 168 6.13 15.97 7.41
N PHE A 169 5.01 15.40 7.83
CA PHE A 169 4.89 14.51 8.98
C PHE A 169 4.24 13.21 8.56
N ALA A 170 4.91 12.09 8.84
CA ALA A 170 4.38 10.76 8.58
C ALA A 170 4.36 9.92 9.84
N PHE A 171 3.41 8.99 9.90
CA PHE A 171 3.31 8.04 11.00
C PHE A 171 2.77 6.69 10.56
N ASP A 172 3.19 5.66 11.28
CA ASP A 172 2.69 4.29 11.22
C ASP A 172 2.27 3.86 12.62
N GLU A 173 1.08 3.27 12.74
CA GLU A 173 0.54 2.73 13.99
C GLU A 173 -0.22 1.43 13.71
N GLY A 174 0.15 0.36 14.41
CA GLY A 174 -0.53 -0.93 14.22
C GLY A 174 0.33 -2.14 14.55
N GLU A 175 -0.06 -3.26 13.98
CA GLU A 175 0.47 -4.59 14.36
C GLU A 175 1.43 -5.18 13.29
N VAL A 176 1.46 -4.61 12.09
CA VAL A 176 2.28 -5.09 10.96
C VAL A 176 3.65 -4.45 10.97
N LEU A 177 3.68 -3.13 10.95
CA LEU A 177 4.87 -2.31 11.04
C LEU A 177 5.07 -1.84 12.49
N LYS A 178 6.32 -1.57 12.87
CA LYS A 178 6.59 -0.92 14.15
C LYS A 178 5.99 0.49 14.14
N ASN A 179 5.38 0.87 15.26
CA ASN A 179 4.92 2.24 15.44
C ASN A 179 6.07 3.21 15.24
N ASN A 180 5.92 4.10 14.29
CA ASN A 180 6.95 5.03 13.88
C ASN A 180 6.34 6.41 13.59
N LYS A 181 7.14 7.45 13.78
CA LYS A 181 6.79 8.83 13.43
C LYS A 181 8.00 9.49 12.82
N SER A 182 7.81 10.20 11.73
CA SER A 182 8.88 10.91 11.04
C SER A 182 8.48 12.34 10.71
N PHE A 183 9.48 13.20 10.69
CA PHE A 183 9.35 14.60 10.30
C PHE A 183 10.41 14.88 9.24
N GLN A 184 10.01 15.56 8.17
CA GLN A 184 10.91 15.98 7.10
C GLN A 184 10.74 17.47 6.81
N LEU A 185 11.86 18.16 6.64
CA LEU A 185 11.92 19.53 6.15
C LEU A 185 12.75 19.57 4.88
N SER A 186 12.17 20.06 3.79
CA SER A 186 12.83 20.15 2.49
C SER A 186 12.85 21.59 1.99
N PHE A 187 13.98 21.98 1.39
CA PHE A 187 14.18 23.27 0.75
C PHE A 187 14.39 23.09 -0.74
N TYR A 188 13.64 23.82 -1.56
CA TYR A 188 13.82 23.89 -3.00
C TYR A 188 14.15 25.32 -3.41
N TYR A 189 15.25 25.50 -4.12
CA TYR A 189 15.62 26.78 -4.70
C TYR A 189 15.68 26.68 -6.21
N ASN A 190 15.02 27.61 -6.92
CA ASN A 190 15.01 27.64 -8.37
C ASN A 190 16.11 28.55 -8.92
N PHE A 191 17.17 27.97 -9.51
CA PHE A 191 18.30 28.68 -10.11
C PHE A 191 18.03 29.18 -11.53
N SER A 192 16.85 29.02 -12.10
CA SER A 192 16.55 29.23 -13.52
C SER A 192 16.55 30.69 -13.99
N ASN A 193 17.49 31.55 -13.52
CA ASN A 193 17.73 32.88 -14.08
C ASN A 193 19.21 33.28 -14.06
N LEU A 194 20.10 32.36 -14.36
CA LEU A 194 21.37 32.74 -14.94
C LEU A 194 21.13 32.97 -16.43
N SER A 195 20.58 34.14 -16.79
CA SER A 195 20.70 34.63 -18.15
C SER A 195 22.18 34.87 -18.39
N TYR A 196 22.81 34.03 -19.18
CA TYR A 196 24.07 34.38 -19.81
C TYR A 196 23.74 35.57 -20.72
N SER A 197 24.07 36.78 -20.26
CA SER A 197 24.23 37.92 -21.16
C SER A 197 25.50 37.63 -22.00
N GLN A 198 25.26 37.28 -23.25
CA GLN A 198 26.30 37.35 -24.29
C GLN A 198 26.61 38.78 -24.60
#